data_de74a5940c29f3f49af9da14724d26a0
#
_entry.id   de74a5940c29f3f49af9da14724d26a0
#
_cell.length_a   1.000
_cell.length_b   1.000
_cell.length_c   1.000
_cell.angle_alpha   90.00
_cell.angle_beta   90.00
_cell.angle_gamma   90.00
#
_symmetry.space_group_name_H-M   'P 1'
#
loop_
_entity.id
_entity.type
_entity.pdbx_description
1 polymer ?
#
loop_
_entity_poly.entity_id
_entity_poly.type
_entity_poly.pdbx_seq_one_letter_code
_entity_poly.pdbx_strand_id
1 'polypeptide(L)'
;DFFGPLRQFSEYMEAYEGYVPQASEPEAFEAVWCAWGYERTFTVDEVLGTLPKVKELGFKWVDVDDGFQIAEGDWETNNRFNGTRDMRRITDAIHSYGLKAKLWWAPLAADPDTKILREHPEMLLQDHQGAPEYITWWDSWYLSPVNPATMKYTIGLVDRFIGEWGFDGLKLDGQHLNCCL
;
A
#
# COMPACT_ATOMS: atom_id res chain seq x y z
N ASP A 1 -10.07 22.20 21.86
CA ASP A 1 -9.71 22.00 20.44
C ASP A 1 -8.71 20.85 20.32
N PHE A 2 -9.10 19.82 19.66
CA PHE A 2 -8.31 18.60 19.44
C PHE A 2 -7.14 18.84 18.46
N PHE A 3 -7.27 19.80 17.55
CA PHE A 3 -6.21 20.12 16.58
C PHE A 3 -5.04 20.93 17.17
N GLY A 4 -5.22 21.60 18.31
CA GLY A 4 -4.17 22.38 18.96
C GLY A 4 -2.92 21.54 19.28
N PRO A 5 -3.05 20.42 20.01
CA PRO A 5 -1.92 19.53 20.31
C PRO A 5 -1.25 18.93 19.06
N LEU A 6 -2.01 18.59 18.02
CA LEU A 6 -1.45 18.06 16.77
C LEU A 6 -0.62 19.12 16.04
N ARG A 7 -1.08 20.36 16.03
CA ARG A 7 -0.31 21.48 15.46
C ARG A 7 0.99 21.71 16.24
N GLN A 8 0.92 21.75 17.56
CA GLN A 8 2.12 21.90 18.40
C GLN A 8 3.14 20.77 18.18
N PHE A 9 2.66 19.54 18.02
CA PHE A 9 3.53 18.43 17.70
C PHE A 9 4.19 18.58 16.31
N SER A 10 3.42 19.01 15.31
CA SER A 10 3.97 19.26 13.96
C SER A 10 5.02 20.39 14.00
N GLU A 11 4.74 21.48 14.70
CA GLU A 11 5.68 22.60 14.88
C GLU A 11 6.96 22.16 15.62
N TYR A 12 6.82 21.28 16.61
CA TYR A 12 7.97 20.69 17.31
C TYR A 12 8.81 19.84 16.35
N MET A 13 8.18 18.94 15.59
CA MET A 13 8.89 18.07 14.64
C MET A 13 9.65 18.88 13.58
N GLU A 14 9.04 19.97 13.09
CA GLU A 14 9.69 20.88 12.16
C GLU A 14 10.90 21.60 12.80
N ALA A 15 10.72 22.14 14.00
CA ALA A 15 11.73 22.98 14.66
C ALA A 15 12.93 22.17 15.19
N TYR A 16 12.71 20.98 15.72
CA TYR A 16 13.73 20.20 16.44
C TYR A 16 14.22 18.97 15.71
N GLU A 17 13.37 18.34 14.93
CA GLU A 17 13.74 17.14 14.16
C GLU A 17 14.06 17.45 12.69
N GLY A 18 13.87 18.70 12.27
CA GLY A 18 14.12 19.14 10.90
C GLY A 18 13.16 18.54 9.87
N TYR A 19 12.04 17.99 10.32
CA TYR A 19 11.01 17.45 9.45
C TYR A 19 10.23 18.58 8.80
N VAL A 20 10.32 18.69 7.48
CA VAL A 20 9.53 19.64 6.69
C VAL A 20 8.38 18.89 6.02
N PRO A 21 7.10 19.15 6.41
CA PRO A 21 5.96 18.55 5.75
C PRO A 21 5.97 18.86 4.26
N GLN A 22 5.89 17.84 3.42
CA GLN A 22 5.67 18.03 1.99
C GLN A 22 4.23 18.49 1.76
N ALA A 23 4.04 19.47 0.89
CA ALA A 23 2.70 19.83 0.45
C ALA A 23 2.07 18.64 -0.28
N SER A 24 0.87 18.26 0.15
CA SER A 24 0.12 17.22 -0.57
C SER A 24 -0.40 17.77 -1.89
N GLU A 25 -0.37 16.95 -2.93
CA GLU A 25 -1.03 17.27 -4.19
C GLU A 25 -2.53 17.47 -3.95
N PRO A 26 -3.16 18.52 -4.51
CA PRO A 26 -4.58 18.79 -4.31
C PRO A 26 -5.47 17.59 -4.62
N GLU A 27 -5.11 16.83 -5.65
CA GLU A 27 -5.86 15.65 -6.07
C GLU A 27 -5.79 14.50 -5.06
N ALA A 28 -4.85 14.51 -4.11
CA ALA A 28 -4.75 13.47 -3.07
C ALA A 28 -5.99 13.42 -2.16
N PHE A 29 -6.75 14.52 -2.07
CA PHE A 29 -7.97 14.64 -1.25
C PHE A 29 -9.27 14.43 -2.04
N GLU A 30 -9.18 14.13 -3.32
CA GLU A 30 -10.35 13.88 -4.15
C GLU A 30 -10.97 12.50 -3.86
N ALA A 31 -12.25 12.34 -4.24
CA ALA A 31 -12.99 11.12 -3.99
C ALA A 31 -12.39 9.90 -4.70
N VAL A 32 -12.27 8.79 -3.97
CA VAL A 32 -11.70 7.51 -4.41
C VAL A 32 -12.81 6.47 -4.51
N TRP A 33 -12.93 5.78 -5.64
CA TRP A 33 -13.65 4.52 -5.74
C TRP A 33 -12.69 3.37 -5.41
N CYS A 34 -13.13 2.40 -4.60
CA CYS A 34 -12.29 1.32 -4.07
C CYS A 34 -12.84 -0.04 -4.50
N ALA A 35 -11.98 -0.88 -5.09
CA ALA A 35 -12.32 -2.23 -5.53
C ALA A 35 -12.69 -3.18 -4.38
N TRP A 36 -12.37 -2.84 -3.13
CA TRP A 36 -12.80 -3.58 -1.94
C TRP A 36 -14.33 -3.75 -1.84
N GLY A 37 -15.10 -2.95 -2.57
CA GLY A 37 -16.55 -3.18 -2.73
C GLY A 37 -16.90 -4.53 -3.35
N TYR A 38 -15.97 -5.19 -4.03
CA TYR A 38 -16.08 -6.55 -4.57
C TYR A 38 -15.37 -7.61 -3.70
N GLU A 39 -14.95 -7.25 -2.50
CA GLU A 39 -14.14 -8.08 -1.61
C GLU A 39 -12.78 -8.48 -2.25
N ARG A 40 -12.02 -9.34 -1.57
CA ARG A 40 -10.69 -9.81 -2.01
C ARG A 40 -10.71 -10.59 -3.35
N THR A 41 -11.87 -10.92 -3.88
CA THR A 41 -11.98 -11.79 -5.06
C THR A 41 -12.23 -11.03 -6.37
N PHE A 42 -12.14 -9.70 -6.37
CA PHE A 42 -12.31 -8.89 -7.57
C PHE A 42 -11.39 -9.31 -8.72
N THR A 43 -11.85 -9.04 -9.93
CA THR A 43 -11.16 -9.38 -11.16
C THR A 43 -10.83 -8.13 -11.97
N VAL A 44 -9.93 -8.27 -12.95
CA VAL A 44 -9.61 -7.22 -13.92
C VAL A 44 -10.87 -6.70 -14.59
N ASP A 45 -11.74 -7.61 -15.05
CA ASP A 45 -12.95 -7.23 -15.82
C ASP A 45 -13.99 -6.51 -14.95
N GLU A 46 -14.11 -6.82 -13.66
CA GLU A 46 -14.95 -6.08 -12.72
C GLU A 46 -14.44 -4.65 -12.51
N VAL A 47 -13.14 -4.48 -12.29
CA VAL A 47 -12.53 -3.14 -12.18
C VAL A 47 -12.81 -2.34 -13.46
N LEU A 48 -12.47 -2.90 -14.63
CA LEU A 48 -12.65 -2.23 -15.92
C LEU A 48 -14.12 -1.90 -16.21
N GLY A 49 -15.03 -2.84 -15.91
CA GLY A 49 -16.46 -2.68 -16.13
C GLY A 49 -17.10 -1.58 -15.28
N THR A 50 -16.46 -1.23 -14.15
CA THR A 50 -16.96 -0.18 -13.23
C THR A 50 -16.52 1.23 -13.64
N LEU A 51 -15.44 1.39 -14.42
CA LEU A 51 -14.83 2.69 -14.75
C LEU A 51 -15.82 3.71 -15.35
N PRO A 52 -16.72 3.35 -16.28
CA PRO A 52 -17.70 4.30 -16.78
C PRO A 52 -18.55 4.93 -15.67
N LYS A 53 -18.97 4.11 -14.71
CA LYS A 53 -19.81 4.55 -13.59
C LYS A 53 -19.01 5.38 -12.58
N VAL A 54 -17.78 5.01 -12.31
CA VAL A 54 -16.84 5.77 -11.47
C VAL A 54 -16.67 7.18 -12.03
N LYS A 55 -16.44 7.27 -13.35
CA LYS A 55 -16.32 8.57 -14.04
C LYS A 55 -17.60 9.39 -13.99
N GLU A 56 -18.75 8.77 -14.27
CA GLU A 56 -20.07 9.42 -14.22
C GLU A 56 -20.35 10.03 -12.84
N LEU A 57 -20.00 9.30 -11.77
CA LEU A 57 -20.21 9.73 -10.38
C LEU A 57 -19.20 10.82 -9.91
N GLY A 58 -18.23 11.19 -10.74
CA GLY A 58 -17.30 12.28 -10.46
C GLY A 58 -16.10 11.90 -9.57
N PHE A 59 -15.87 10.61 -9.33
CA PHE A 59 -14.63 10.17 -8.66
C PHE A 59 -13.40 10.58 -9.47
N LYS A 60 -12.29 10.71 -8.78
CA LYS A 60 -11.00 11.06 -9.39
C LYS A 60 -10.00 9.92 -9.34
N TRP A 61 -10.13 9.04 -8.36
CA TRP A 61 -9.25 7.93 -8.14
C TRP A 61 -9.99 6.59 -8.22
N VAL A 62 -9.25 5.60 -8.70
CA VAL A 62 -9.63 4.18 -8.65
C VAL A 62 -8.56 3.46 -7.84
N ASP A 63 -8.96 2.85 -6.74
CA ASP A 63 -8.09 2.08 -5.86
C ASP A 63 -8.24 0.59 -6.17
N VAL A 64 -7.18 -0.02 -6.67
CA VAL A 64 -7.03 -1.48 -6.78
C VAL A 64 -6.61 -1.98 -5.41
N ASP A 65 -7.58 -2.43 -4.65
CA ASP A 65 -7.44 -2.73 -3.22
C ASP A 65 -6.83 -4.11 -2.95
N ASP A 66 -6.81 -4.52 -1.68
CA ASP A 66 -6.38 -5.83 -1.22
C ASP A 66 -7.05 -6.97 -2.01
N GLY A 67 -6.25 -7.91 -2.47
CA GLY A 67 -6.74 -9.08 -3.21
C GLY A 67 -6.07 -9.31 -4.56
N PHE A 68 -5.18 -8.44 -5.03
CA PHE A 68 -4.40 -8.66 -6.25
C PHE A 68 -3.15 -9.53 -5.99
N GLN A 69 -2.58 -9.43 -4.81
CA GLN A 69 -1.31 -10.06 -4.41
C GLN A 69 -1.46 -11.55 -4.11
N ILE A 70 -0.33 -12.26 -4.15
CA ILE A 70 -0.24 -13.67 -3.71
C ILE A 70 -0.45 -13.75 -2.20
N ALA A 71 0.26 -12.91 -1.45
CA ALA A 71 0.24 -12.82 0.01
C ALA A 71 0.86 -11.48 0.43
N GLU A 72 0.57 -11.01 1.63
CA GLU A 72 1.32 -9.92 2.25
C GLU A 72 2.80 -10.33 2.35
N GLY A 73 3.70 -9.49 1.87
CA GLY A 73 5.13 -9.81 1.76
C GLY A 73 5.57 -10.39 0.42
N ASP A 74 4.72 -11.13 -0.28
CA ASP A 74 4.95 -11.59 -1.66
C ASP A 74 4.02 -10.82 -2.62
N TRP A 75 4.43 -9.63 -2.98
CA TRP A 75 3.65 -8.62 -3.73
C TRP A 75 3.65 -8.86 -5.24
N GLU A 76 3.76 -10.11 -5.67
CA GLU A 76 3.45 -10.53 -7.03
C GLU A 76 1.93 -10.70 -7.17
N THR A 77 1.42 -10.64 -8.39
CA THR A 77 0.00 -10.86 -8.62
C THR A 77 -0.38 -12.33 -8.46
N ASN A 78 -1.56 -12.57 -7.88
CA ASN A 78 -2.10 -13.93 -7.81
C ASN A 78 -2.65 -14.41 -9.18
N ASN A 79 -3.19 -15.62 -9.21
CA ASN A 79 -3.63 -16.30 -10.44
C ASN A 79 -4.85 -15.69 -11.15
N ARG A 80 -5.52 -14.68 -10.56
CA ARG A 80 -6.59 -13.92 -11.22
C ARG A 80 -6.07 -12.81 -12.11
N PHE A 81 -4.78 -12.48 -11.97
CA PHE A 81 -4.09 -11.42 -12.71
C PHE A 81 -2.88 -12.01 -13.44
N ASN A 82 -2.63 -11.53 -14.64
CA ASN A 82 -1.50 -11.97 -15.46
C ASN A 82 -0.30 -11.04 -15.33
N GLY A 83 0.18 -10.87 -14.09
CA GLY A 83 1.35 -10.06 -13.77
C GLY A 83 1.26 -8.61 -14.23
N THR A 84 2.39 -8.05 -14.60
CA THR A 84 2.54 -6.68 -15.14
C THR A 84 1.57 -6.37 -16.27
N ARG A 85 1.26 -7.34 -17.12
CA ARG A 85 0.35 -7.15 -18.24
C ARG A 85 -1.03 -6.68 -17.81
N ASP A 86 -1.63 -7.34 -16.81
CA ASP A 86 -2.98 -7.00 -16.38
C ASP A 86 -2.97 -5.76 -15.48
N MET A 87 -1.93 -5.55 -14.68
CA MET A 87 -1.77 -4.33 -13.91
C MET A 87 -1.64 -3.11 -14.83
N ARG A 88 -0.86 -3.19 -15.90
CA ARG A 88 -0.80 -2.14 -16.94
C ARG A 88 -2.14 -1.96 -17.65
N ARG A 89 -2.84 -3.03 -18.00
CA ARG A 89 -4.17 -2.95 -18.61
C ARG A 89 -5.14 -2.17 -17.73
N ILE A 90 -5.10 -2.38 -16.41
CA ILE A 90 -5.94 -1.67 -15.45
C ILE A 90 -5.56 -0.18 -15.41
N THR A 91 -4.29 0.15 -15.20
CA THR A 91 -3.84 1.53 -15.07
C THR A 91 -4.05 2.31 -16.37
N ASP A 92 -3.73 1.74 -17.52
CA ASP A 92 -3.96 2.37 -18.83
C ASP A 92 -5.46 2.64 -19.08
N ALA A 93 -6.33 1.72 -18.69
CA ALA A 93 -7.77 1.92 -18.78
C ALA A 93 -8.24 3.04 -17.84
N ILE A 94 -7.81 3.06 -16.59
CA ILE A 94 -8.13 4.11 -15.61
C ILE A 94 -7.72 5.48 -16.18
N HIS A 95 -6.49 5.59 -16.70
CA HIS A 95 -5.98 6.81 -17.30
C HIS A 95 -6.78 7.24 -18.54
N SER A 96 -7.25 6.29 -19.35
CA SER A 96 -8.09 6.59 -20.53
C SER A 96 -9.40 7.29 -20.19
N TYR A 97 -9.93 7.09 -18.95
CA TYR A 97 -11.07 7.82 -18.41
C TYR A 97 -10.68 9.18 -17.78
N GLY A 98 -9.39 9.55 -17.78
CA GLY A 98 -8.88 10.74 -17.09
C GLY A 98 -9.02 10.63 -15.57
N LEU A 99 -8.89 9.41 -15.06
CA LEU A 99 -8.86 9.08 -13.63
C LEU A 99 -7.42 8.75 -13.23
N LYS A 100 -7.13 8.76 -11.94
CA LYS A 100 -5.85 8.34 -11.36
C LYS A 100 -5.98 6.94 -10.73
N ALA A 101 -4.91 6.16 -10.82
CA ALA A 101 -4.83 4.80 -10.31
C ALA A 101 -4.10 4.75 -8.97
N LYS A 102 -4.68 4.11 -7.98
CA LYS A 102 -4.10 3.85 -6.66
C LYS A 102 -4.01 2.36 -6.42
N LEU A 103 -2.94 1.89 -5.77
CA LEU A 103 -2.76 0.50 -5.39
C LEU A 103 -2.71 0.37 -3.87
N TRP A 104 -3.46 -0.57 -3.33
CA TRP A 104 -3.38 -0.95 -1.93
C TRP A 104 -2.08 -1.70 -1.62
N TRP A 105 -1.49 -1.43 -0.47
CA TRP A 105 -0.25 -2.05 -0.05
C TRP A 105 -0.06 -1.98 1.46
N ALA A 106 0.38 -3.10 2.06
CA ALA A 106 0.79 -3.20 3.46
C ALA A 106 2.31 -3.42 3.55
N PRO A 107 3.13 -2.37 3.50
CA PRO A 107 4.57 -2.46 3.26
C PRO A 107 5.37 -3.22 4.32
N LEU A 108 4.85 -3.34 5.53
CA LEU A 108 5.55 -3.96 6.65
C LEU A 108 4.90 -5.27 7.11
N ALA A 109 3.94 -5.80 6.36
CA ALA A 109 3.33 -7.09 6.64
C ALA A 109 3.94 -8.19 5.77
N ALA A 110 4.15 -9.37 6.35
CA ALA A 110 4.56 -10.57 5.63
C ALA A 110 3.88 -11.80 6.22
N ASP A 111 3.10 -12.50 5.40
CA ASP A 111 2.39 -13.71 5.80
C ASP A 111 3.36 -14.86 6.10
N PRO A 112 2.98 -15.79 6.98
CA PRO A 112 3.73 -17.01 7.19
C PRO A 112 4.02 -17.75 5.85
N ASP A 113 5.17 -18.39 5.79
CA ASP A 113 5.61 -19.19 4.63
C ASP A 113 5.78 -18.43 3.30
N THR A 114 5.78 -17.11 3.31
CA THR A 114 6.11 -16.30 2.13
C THR A 114 7.57 -16.48 1.72
N LYS A 115 7.82 -16.24 0.43
CA LYS A 115 9.17 -16.30 -0.13
C LYS A 115 10.10 -15.30 0.58
N ILE A 116 9.60 -14.09 0.83
CA ILE A 116 10.40 -13.03 1.47
C ILE A 116 10.90 -13.46 2.86
N LEU A 117 10.07 -14.11 3.67
CA LEU A 117 10.47 -14.57 5.00
C LEU A 117 11.41 -15.76 4.96
N ARG A 118 11.27 -16.65 3.97
CA ARG A 118 12.21 -17.78 3.80
C ARG A 118 13.59 -17.34 3.33
N GLU A 119 13.65 -16.34 2.46
CA GLU A 119 14.90 -15.84 1.88
C GLU A 119 15.57 -14.78 2.75
N HIS A 120 14.78 -14.01 3.50
CA HIS A 120 15.22 -12.84 4.27
C HIS A 120 14.62 -12.77 5.69
N PRO A 121 14.82 -13.82 6.53
CA PRO A 121 14.30 -13.81 7.89
C PRO A 121 14.86 -12.67 8.75
N GLU A 122 16.00 -12.08 8.37
CA GLU A 122 16.60 -10.93 9.02
C GLU A 122 15.77 -9.65 8.92
N MET A 123 14.77 -9.63 8.03
CA MET A 123 13.85 -8.50 7.89
C MET A 123 12.80 -8.44 9.02
N LEU A 124 12.59 -9.54 9.74
CA LEU A 124 11.58 -9.58 10.80
C LEU A 124 11.86 -8.56 11.91
N LEU A 125 10.83 -7.84 12.30
CA LEU A 125 10.85 -7.03 13.51
C LEU A 125 10.84 -7.96 14.72
N GLN A 126 11.75 -7.77 15.65
CA GLN A 126 11.88 -8.56 16.86
C GLN A 126 11.72 -7.69 18.09
N ASP A 127 11.11 -8.24 19.13
CA ASP A 127 11.08 -7.63 20.44
C ASP A 127 12.45 -7.67 21.12
N HIS A 128 12.55 -7.13 22.35
CA HIS A 128 13.78 -7.10 23.14
C HIS A 128 14.27 -8.50 23.61
N GLN A 129 13.48 -9.54 23.42
CA GLN A 129 13.81 -10.94 23.72
C GLN A 129 14.22 -11.71 22.47
N GLY A 130 14.10 -11.08 21.29
CA GLY A 130 14.39 -11.68 20.00
C GLY A 130 13.23 -12.46 19.39
N ALA A 131 12.02 -12.34 19.96
CA ALA A 131 10.83 -12.94 19.35
C ALA A 131 10.27 -12.06 18.25
N PRO A 132 9.89 -12.63 17.07
CA PRO A 132 9.27 -11.86 16.02
C PRO A 132 7.94 -11.24 16.43
N GLU A 133 7.70 -10.00 16.03
CA GLU A 133 6.43 -9.30 16.23
C GLU A 133 5.37 -9.78 15.23
N TYR A 134 4.15 -10.02 15.74
CA TYR A 134 3.07 -10.66 15.01
C TYR A 134 1.80 -9.81 14.97
N ILE A 135 1.18 -9.75 13.79
CA ILE A 135 -0.07 -9.02 13.53
C ILE A 135 -1.24 -10.00 13.62
N THR A 136 -1.88 -10.08 14.78
CA THR A 136 -2.87 -11.13 15.10
C THR A 136 -4.11 -11.13 14.20
N TRP A 137 -4.53 -10.00 13.69
CA TRP A 137 -5.75 -9.89 12.87
C TRP A 137 -5.52 -10.07 11.38
N TRP A 138 -4.24 -10.05 10.92
CA TRP A 138 -3.86 -10.36 9.55
C TRP A 138 -3.13 -11.69 9.42
N ASP A 139 -2.84 -12.34 10.54
CA ASP A 139 -2.06 -13.58 10.56
C ASP A 139 -0.68 -13.42 9.90
N SER A 140 -0.06 -12.24 10.06
CA SER A 140 1.18 -11.85 9.41
C SER A 140 2.26 -11.46 10.40
N TRP A 141 3.51 -11.42 9.97
CA TRP A 141 4.65 -10.92 10.73
C TRP A 141 5.00 -9.49 10.33
N TYR A 142 5.56 -8.72 11.28
CA TYR A 142 6.09 -7.40 10.98
C TYR A 142 7.49 -7.47 10.40
N LEU A 143 7.74 -6.70 9.34
CA LEU A 143 9.06 -6.39 8.82
C LEU A 143 9.61 -5.13 9.49
N SER A 144 10.88 -5.15 9.88
CA SER A 144 11.54 -4.01 10.50
C SER A 144 11.77 -2.86 9.50
N PRO A 145 11.18 -1.68 9.70
CA PRO A 145 11.33 -0.55 8.77
C PRO A 145 12.75 0.03 8.75
N VAL A 146 13.56 -0.25 9.77
CA VAL A 146 14.94 0.22 9.86
C VAL A 146 15.97 -0.78 9.33
N ASN A 147 15.54 -1.99 8.97
CA ASN A 147 16.43 -2.98 8.37
C ASN A 147 16.77 -2.59 6.92
N PRO A 148 18.06 -2.50 6.53
CA PRO A 148 18.43 -2.12 5.17
C PRO A 148 17.89 -3.03 4.07
N ALA A 149 17.70 -4.33 4.35
CA ALA A 149 17.12 -5.27 3.40
C ALA A 149 15.63 -4.97 3.18
N THR A 150 14.87 -4.68 4.25
CA THR A 150 13.47 -4.24 4.17
C THR A 150 13.36 -2.94 3.35
N MET A 151 14.20 -1.95 3.64
CA MET A 151 14.19 -0.70 2.89
C MET A 151 14.47 -0.90 1.40
N LYS A 152 15.48 -1.72 1.06
CA LYS A 152 15.79 -2.04 -0.34
C LYS A 152 14.63 -2.75 -1.04
N TYR A 153 14.00 -3.71 -0.36
CA TYR A 153 12.85 -4.42 -0.86
C TYR A 153 11.67 -3.48 -1.12
N THR A 154 11.34 -2.66 -0.13
CA THR A 154 10.26 -1.65 -0.20
C THR A 154 10.45 -0.68 -1.37
N ILE A 155 11.67 -0.14 -1.55
CA ILE A 155 12.00 0.75 -2.68
C ILE A 155 11.78 0.02 -4.01
N GLY A 156 12.24 -1.22 -4.14
CA GLY A 156 12.05 -2.01 -5.36
C GLY A 156 10.57 -2.29 -5.68
N LEU A 157 9.72 -2.43 -4.65
CA LEU A 157 8.27 -2.55 -4.84
C LEU A 157 7.65 -1.24 -5.30
N VAL A 158 8.05 -0.10 -4.74
CA VAL A 158 7.58 1.22 -5.19
C VAL A 158 7.95 1.45 -6.66
N ASP A 159 9.19 1.14 -7.05
CA ASP A 159 9.64 1.24 -8.44
C ASP A 159 8.78 0.37 -9.38
N ARG A 160 8.41 -0.82 -8.95
CA ARG A 160 7.52 -1.71 -9.69
C ARG A 160 6.10 -1.11 -9.79
N PHE A 161 5.49 -0.74 -8.67
CA PHE A 161 4.10 -0.29 -8.63
C PHE A 161 3.89 1.02 -9.40
N ILE A 162 4.77 1.99 -9.19
CA ILE A 162 4.69 3.29 -9.84
C ILE A 162 5.33 3.25 -11.24
N GLY A 163 6.57 2.76 -11.34
CA GLY A 163 7.33 2.79 -12.59
C GLY A 163 6.90 1.74 -13.59
N GLU A 164 6.78 0.47 -13.16
CA GLU A 164 6.49 -0.63 -14.08
C GLU A 164 4.98 -0.81 -14.31
N TRP A 165 4.16 -0.81 -13.25
CA TRP A 165 2.71 -1.02 -13.35
C TRP A 165 1.92 0.25 -13.66
N GLY A 166 2.51 1.44 -13.40
CA GLY A 166 1.95 2.72 -13.80
C GLY A 166 0.88 3.28 -12.87
N PHE A 167 0.86 2.89 -11.59
CA PHE A 167 0.00 3.53 -10.61
C PHE A 167 0.48 4.95 -10.29
N ASP A 168 -0.45 5.86 -9.99
CA ASP A 168 -0.16 7.26 -9.63
C ASP A 168 0.05 7.45 -8.11
N GLY A 169 -0.37 6.49 -7.32
CA GLY A 169 -0.24 6.54 -5.86
C GLY A 169 -0.50 5.22 -5.18
N LEU A 170 -0.25 5.20 -3.88
CA LEU A 170 -0.41 4.02 -3.03
C LEU A 170 -1.38 4.32 -1.89
N LYS A 171 -2.20 3.33 -1.54
CA LYS A 171 -2.96 3.29 -0.29
C LYS A 171 -2.18 2.41 0.67
N LEU A 172 -1.58 3.01 1.68
CA LEU A 172 -0.83 2.29 2.70
C LEU A 172 -1.76 1.83 3.81
N ASP A 173 -1.69 0.55 4.13
CA ASP A 173 -2.47 -0.07 5.19
C ASP A 173 -1.56 -0.82 6.17
N GLY A 174 -2.11 -1.27 7.31
CA GLY A 174 -1.37 -2.05 8.27
C GLY A 174 -0.29 -1.32 9.04
N GLN A 175 -0.37 0.00 9.13
CA GLN A 175 0.62 0.85 9.80
C GLN A 175 0.48 0.86 11.34
N HIS A 176 -0.43 0.07 11.88
CA HIS A 176 -0.56 -0.04 13.33
C HIS A 176 0.56 -0.91 13.86
N LEU A 177 1.52 -0.26 14.42
CA LEU A 177 2.54 -0.87 15.23
C LEU A 177 1.89 -1.34 16.53
N ASN A 178 1.62 -2.64 16.63
CA ASN A 178 1.30 -3.28 17.90
C ASN A 178 2.54 -3.48 18.76
N CYS A 179 3.60 -2.75 18.49
CA CYS A 179 4.77 -2.81 19.33
C CYS A 179 4.34 -2.41 20.73
N CYS A 180 4.38 -3.35 21.63
CA CYS A 180 4.43 -3.05 23.03
C CYS A 180 5.65 -2.15 23.27
N LEU A 181 5.37 -0.89 23.46
CA LEU A 181 6.34 0.05 24.00
C LEU A 181 6.68 -0.31 25.42
#